data_7ea8b1b5b6e928c15bdea0e8e909fa8b
#
_entry.id   7ea8b1b5b6e928c15bdea0e8e909fa8b
#
_cell.length_a   1.000
_cell.length_b   1.000
_cell.length_c   1.000
_cell.angle_alpha   90.00
_cell.angle_beta   90.00
_cell.angle_gamma   90.00
#
_symmetry.space_group_name_H-M   'P 1'
#
loop_
_entity.id
_entity.type
_entity.pdbx_description
1 polymer ?
#
loop_
_entity_poly.entity_id
_entity_poly.type
_entity_poly.pdbx_seq_one_letter_code
_entity_poly.pdbx_strand_id
1 'polypeptide(L)'
;LVVKSLGNGFFEAANKGAQEAAKELGGVEVIYTGPTTTTAEGQIEVINSLIAQGVDAIAISANDPDAVVPALKKAAQRGIKVISWDSGVAPAGRILQLNPSSNALIGKMCLQLAADHLEGGKGDFAILSATTTSTNQNIWIEEMKKQLKDFPGLNLVTTVYGDDLADKSYREAQGLLTSQPNVKVIVAPTT
;
A
#
# COMPACT_ATOMS: atom_id res chain seq x y z
N LEU A 1 5.52 10.58 10.27
CA LEU A 1 4.75 9.55 9.58
C LEU A 1 4.66 9.92 8.10
N VAL A 2 5.37 9.17 7.24
CA VAL A 2 5.43 9.40 5.79
C VAL A 2 4.49 8.41 5.09
N VAL A 3 3.56 8.94 4.31
CA VAL A 3 2.56 8.15 3.58
C VAL A 3 2.83 8.14 2.08
N LYS A 4 2.17 7.26 1.33
CA LYS A 4 2.33 7.15 -0.13
C LYS A 4 1.84 8.40 -0.85
N SER A 5 0.69 8.93 -0.40
CA SER A 5 0.12 10.20 -0.87
C SER A 5 -0.79 10.78 0.19
N LEU A 6 -0.89 12.11 0.23
CA LEU A 6 -1.87 12.80 1.06
C LEU A 6 -3.27 12.70 0.46
N GLY A 7 -4.30 12.82 1.33
CA GLY A 7 -5.70 12.80 0.90
C GLY A 7 -6.30 11.40 0.73
N ASN A 8 -5.59 10.34 1.08
CA ASN A 8 -6.11 8.97 1.08
C ASN A 8 -6.68 8.63 2.47
N GLY A 9 -7.94 8.17 2.53
CA GLY A 9 -8.66 7.90 3.78
C GLY A 9 -7.99 6.86 4.70
N PHE A 10 -7.31 5.85 4.13
CA PHE A 10 -6.53 4.89 4.91
C PHE A 10 -5.39 5.57 5.68
N PHE A 11 -4.65 6.46 5.03
CA PHE A 11 -3.55 7.17 5.67
C PHE A 11 -4.01 8.22 6.66
N GLU A 12 -5.16 8.85 6.43
CA GLU A 12 -5.78 9.76 7.40
C GLU A 12 -6.20 9.01 8.68
N ALA A 13 -6.75 7.80 8.55
CA ALA A 13 -7.08 6.96 9.69
C ALA A 13 -5.81 6.51 10.45
N ALA A 14 -4.74 6.14 9.74
CA ALA A 14 -3.46 5.81 10.33
C ALA A 14 -2.83 7.00 11.08
N ASN A 15 -2.92 8.21 10.52
CA ASN A 15 -2.49 9.44 11.19
C ASN A 15 -3.26 9.66 12.50
N LYS A 16 -4.58 9.50 12.47
CA LYS A 16 -5.40 9.63 13.69
C LYS A 16 -4.92 8.66 14.78
N GLY A 17 -4.70 7.38 14.45
CA GLY A 17 -4.15 6.40 15.38
C GLY A 17 -2.77 6.78 15.91
N ALA A 18 -1.88 7.29 15.05
CA ALA A 18 -0.55 7.76 15.46
C ALA A 18 -0.62 8.96 16.43
N GLN A 19 -1.53 9.91 16.19
CA GLN A 19 -1.76 11.05 17.09
C GLN A 19 -2.33 10.60 18.46
N GLU A 20 -3.22 9.62 18.47
CA GLU A 20 -3.76 9.04 19.71
C GLU A 20 -2.66 8.33 20.51
N ALA A 21 -1.84 7.50 19.86
CA ALA A 21 -0.70 6.83 20.49
C ALA A 21 0.33 7.83 21.04
N ALA A 22 0.60 8.92 20.32
CA ALA A 22 1.51 9.97 20.78
C ALA A 22 1.01 10.65 22.06
N LYS A 23 -0.30 10.88 22.20
CA LYS A 23 -0.91 11.42 23.42
C LYS A 23 -0.78 10.44 24.60
N GLU A 24 -0.99 9.14 24.35
CA GLU A 24 -0.87 8.11 25.39
C GLU A 24 0.57 7.96 25.88
N LEU A 25 1.54 7.98 24.96
CA LEU A 25 2.95 7.83 25.29
C LEU A 25 3.55 9.05 26.00
N GLY A 26 3.04 10.24 25.67
CA GLY A 26 3.61 11.50 26.13
C GLY A 26 5.00 11.81 25.55
N GLY A 27 5.31 13.08 25.33
CA GLY A 27 6.60 13.51 24.82
C GLY A 27 6.91 13.11 23.35
N VAL A 28 5.90 12.68 22.61
CA VAL A 28 5.99 12.35 21.18
C VAL A 28 5.18 13.34 20.36
N GLU A 29 5.82 13.93 19.35
CA GLU A 29 5.17 14.75 18.34
C GLU A 29 5.13 13.99 17.00
N VAL A 30 3.96 13.87 16.40
CA VAL A 30 3.79 13.20 15.10
C VAL A 30 3.62 14.23 14.00
N ILE A 31 4.61 14.28 13.10
CA ILE A 31 4.54 15.03 11.85
C ILE A 31 3.95 14.08 10.78
N TYR A 32 2.72 14.35 10.35
CA TYR A 32 2.08 13.63 9.25
C TYR A 32 2.38 14.31 7.92
N THR A 33 2.98 13.60 6.98
CA THR A 33 3.40 14.16 5.70
C THR A 33 3.49 13.10 4.61
N GLY A 34 3.49 13.53 3.37
CA GLY A 34 3.63 12.71 2.18
C GLY A 34 3.57 13.57 0.92
N PRO A 35 3.88 13.00 -0.24
CA PRO A 35 3.68 13.67 -1.51
C PRO A 35 2.18 13.79 -1.85
N THR A 36 1.84 14.62 -2.82
CA THR A 36 0.49 14.70 -3.40
C THR A 36 0.26 13.71 -4.54
N THR A 37 1.33 13.04 -4.99
CA THR A 37 1.32 12.00 -6.03
C THR A 37 2.02 10.76 -5.52
N THR A 38 1.59 9.59 -5.96
CA THR A 38 2.13 8.29 -5.54
C THR A 38 3.43 7.93 -6.26
N THR A 39 4.46 8.78 -6.08
CA THR A 39 5.79 8.61 -6.71
C THR A 39 6.90 8.48 -5.67
N ALA A 40 7.92 7.71 -6.00
CA ALA A 40 9.11 7.56 -5.16
C ALA A 40 9.88 8.90 -5.04
N GLU A 41 9.95 9.66 -6.11
CA GLU A 41 10.61 10.99 -6.16
C GLU A 41 9.97 11.94 -5.16
N GLY A 42 8.64 12.03 -5.14
CA GLY A 42 7.92 12.86 -4.16
C GLY A 42 8.19 12.43 -2.72
N GLN A 43 8.28 11.13 -2.47
CA GLN A 43 8.67 10.65 -1.12
C GLN A 43 10.14 10.97 -0.77
N ILE A 44 11.07 10.89 -1.72
CA ILE A 44 12.47 11.25 -1.51
C ILE A 44 12.60 12.73 -1.13
N GLU A 45 11.85 13.62 -1.75
CA GLU A 45 11.80 15.05 -1.38
C GLU A 45 11.31 15.24 0.06
N VAL A 46 10.23 14.55 0.44
CA VAL A 46 9.69 14.56 1.81
C VAL A 46 10.72 14.05 2.81
N ILE A 47 11.39 12.91 2.53
CA ILE A 47 12.43 12.34 3.39
C ILE A 47 13.58 13.34 3.56
N ASN A 48 14.07 13.98 2.50
CA ASN A 48 15.13 14.97 2.58
C ASN A 48 14.72 16.20 3.42
N SER A 49 13.46 16.64 3.33
CA SER A 49 12.91 17.70 4.17
C SER A 49 12.93 17.33 5.65
N LEU A 50 12.49 16.11 6.00
CA LEU A 50 12.49 15.61 7.37
C LEU A 50 13.91 15.46 7.92
N ILE A 51 14.88 15.04 7.11
CA ILE A 51 16.30 15.00 7.47
C ILE A 51 16.81 16.42 7.81
N ALA A 52 16.41 17.42 7.04
CA ALA A 52 16.79 18.81 7.26
C ALA A 52 16.14 19.39 8.54
N GLN A 53 14.93 18.96 8.87
CA GLN A 53 14.22 19.32 10.11
C GLN A 53 14.81 18.64 11.35
N GLY A 54 15.61 17.59 11.20
CA GLY A 54 16.23 16.88 12.30
C GLY A 54 15.27 16.04 13.14
N VAL A 55 14.32 15.37 12.50
CA VAL A 55 13.39 14.47 13.19
C VAL A 55 14.13 13.27 13.81
N ASP A 56 13.61 12.71 14.90
CA ASP A 56 14.22 11.56 15.58
C ASP A 56 13.96 10.23 14.88
N ALA A 57 12.80 10.12 14.22
CA ALA A 57 12.38 8.89 13.55
C ALA A 57 11.54 9.16 12.29
N ILE A 58 11.61 8.25 11.34
CA ILE A 58 10.77 8.21 10.14
C ILE A 58 10.07 6.86 10.10
N ALA A 59 8.73 6.87 10.10
CA ALA A 59 7.89 5.71 9.80
C ALA A 59 7.29 5.91 8.41
N ILE A 60 7.65 5.06 7.43
CA ILE A 60 7.28 5.22 6.02
C ILE A 60 6.48 4.05 5.48
N SER A 61 5.38 4.35 4.76
CA SER A 61 4.74 3.45 3.78
C SER A 61 5.23 3.85 2.39
N ALA A 62 5.99 2.99 1.72
CA ALA A 62 6.76 3.34 0.53
C ALA A 62 5.99 3.13 -0.78
N ASN A 63 6.15 4.04 -1.74
CA ASN A 63 5.68 3.88 -3.12
C ASN A 63 6.55 2.92 -3.93
N ASP A 64 7.84 2.88 -3.62
CA ASP A 64 8.81 1.94 -4.23
C ASP A 64 9.77 1.44 -3.16
N PRO A 65 9.97 0.11 -3.03
CA PRO A 65 10.77 -0.46 -1.94
C PRO A 65 12.25 -0.12 -2.01
N ASP A 66 12.78 0.10 -3.20
CA ASP A 66 14.21 0.26 -3.46
C ASP A 66 14.61 1.72 -3.72
N ALA A 67 13.80 2.45 -4.46
CA ALA A 67 14.10 3.83 -4.86
C ALA A 67 14.27 4.79 -3.67
N VAL A 68 13.55 4.57 -2.57
CA VAL A 68 13.65 5.40 -1.35
C VAL A 68 14.85 5.05 -0.47
N VAL A 69 15.49 3.88 -0.68
CA VAL A 69 16.59 3.39 0.19
C VAL A 69 17.77 4.35 0.31
N PRO A 70 18.28 4.99 -0.75
CA PRO A 70 19.39 5.93 -0.60
C PRO A 70 19.07 7.11 0.34
N ALA A 71 17.87 7.68 0.25
CA ALA A 71 17.44 8.77 1.11
C ALA A 71 17.27 8.31 2.57
N LEU A 72 16.71 7.12 2.78
CA LEU A 72 16.54 6.55 4.12
C LEU A 72 17.89 6.17 4.77
N LYS A 73 18.85 5.68 4.00
CA LYS A 73 20.23 5.48 4.48
C LYS A 73 20.87 6.79 4.93
N LYS A 74 20.66 7.87 4.18
CA LYS A 74 21.14 9.21 4.56
C LYS A 74 20.48 9.67 5.88
N ALA A 75 19.19 9.40 6.08
CA ALA A 75 18.52 9.66 7.36
C ALA A 75 19.16 8.86 8.50
N ALA A 76 19.36 7.55 8.31
CA ALA A 76 19.99 6.68 9.30
C ALA A 76 21.41 7.10 9.66
N GLN A 77 22.23 7.55 8.70
CA GLN A 77 23.58 8.10 8.93
C GLN A 77 23.57 9.36 9.81
N ARG A 78 22.45 10.07 9.87
CA ARG A 78 22.23 11.21 10.76
C ARG A 78 21.61 10.84 12.11
N GLY A 79 21.49 9.54 12.40
CA GLY A 79 20.94 9.03 13.66
C GLY A 79 19.43 8.87 13.68
N ILE A 80 18.73 9.24 12.61
CA ILE A 80 17.28 9.11 12.48
C ILE A 80 16.91 7.63 12.41
N LYS A 81 15.96 7.18 13.24
CA LYS A 81 15.46 5.80 13.23
C LYS A 81 14.46 5.63 12.10
N VAL A 82 14.66 4.60 11.25
CA VAL A 82 13.78 4.36 10.10
C VAL A 82 13.06 3.03 10.27
N ILE A 83 11.75 3.08 10.26
CA ILE A 83 10.87 1.90 10.16
C ILE A 83 10.00 2.02 8.92
N SER A 84 9.60 0.88 8.37
CA SER A 84 8.54 0.86 7.36
C SER A 84 7.30 0.15 7.90
N TRP A 85 6.16 0.56 7.39
CA TRP A 85 4.87 0.01 7.76
C TRP A 85 3.98 -0.09 6.52
N ASP A 86 2.92 -0.90 6.55
CA ASP A 86 2.03 -1.12 5.42
C ASP A 86 2.82 -1.55 4.16
N SER A 87 3.16 -0.65 3.26
CA SER A 87 3.99 -0.91 2.08
C SER A 87 5.48 -0.79 2.43
N GLY A 88 6.18 -1.92 2.36
CA GLY A 88 7.54 -2.07 2.88
C GLY A 88 8.63 -1.42 2.04
N VAL A 89 9.71 -1.04 2.73
CA VAL A 89 11.01 -0.67 2.15
C VAL A 89 11.93 -1.89 2.15
N ALA A 90 12.85 -1.99 1.21
CA ALA A 90 13.88 -3.03 1.22
C ALA A 90 14.67 -3.03 2.56
N PRO A 91 15.10 -4.20 3.06
CA PRO A 91 15.72 -4.33 4.39
C PRO A 91 16.89 -3.39 4.64
N ALA A 92 17.63 -3.02 3.59
CA ALA A 92 18.76 -2.11 3.68
C ALA A 92 18.38 -0.65 4.05
N GLY A 93 17.11 -0.28 3.95
CA GLY A 93 16.61 1.08 4.21
C GLY A 93 15.82 1.22 5.52
N ARG A 94 15.69 0.14 6.33
CA ARG A 94 14.86 0.14 7.55
C ARG A 94 15.41 -0.75 8.64
N ILE A 95 15.01 -0.52 9.87
CA ILE A 95 15.34 -1.40 11.01
C ILE A 95 14.25 -2.47 11.26
N LEU A 96 12.99 -2.16 10.93
CA LEU A 96 11.86 -3.12 11.02
C LEU A 96 10.76 -2.78 10.02
N GLN A 97 9.90 -3.77 9.75
CA GLN A 97 8.66 -3.63 8.98
C GLN A 97 7.48 -3.99 9.88
N LEU A 98 6.49 -3.13 9.93
CA LEU A 98 5.19 -3.39 10.55
C LEU A 98 4.16 -3.72 9.46
N ASN A 99 3.70 -4.95 9.42
CA ASN A 99 2.62 -5.35 8.52
C ASN A 99 1.27 -5.21 9.21
N PRO A 100 0.21 -4.78 8.49
CA PRO A 100 -1.14 -4.65 9.06
C PRO A 100 -1.73 -6.02 9.42
N SER A 101 -1.35 -7.08 8.70
CA SER A 101 -1.77 -8.48 8.92
C SER A 101 -0.82 -9.44 8.21
N SER A 102 -1.13 -10.75 8.26
CA SER A 102 -0.43 -11.76 7.45
C SER A 102 -0.75 -11.56 5.96
N ASN A 103 0.27 -11.43 5.13
CA ASN A 103 0.11 -11.27 3.67
C ASN A 103 -0.67 -12.45 3.05
N ALA A 104 -0.39 -13.68 3.50
CA ALA A 104 -1.11 -14.87 3.05
C ALA A 104 -2.60 -14.83 3.42
N LEU A 105 -2.93 -14.34 4.62
CA LEU A 105 -4.31 -14.17 5.05
C LEU A 105 -5.02 -13.10 4.22
N ILE A 106 -4.38 -11.98 3.96
CA ILE A 106 -4.96 -10.91 3.12
C ILE A 106 -5.26 -11.46 1.72
N GLY A 107 -4.30 -12.12 1.07
CA GLY A 107 -4.51 -12.72 -0.24
C GLY A 107 -5.66 -13.73 -0.27
N LYS A 108 -5.73 -14.60 0.76
CA LYS A 108 -6.84 -15.55 0.91
C LYS A 108 -8.19 -14.87 1.07
N MET A 109 -8.26 -13.86 1.94
CA MET A 109 -9.53 -13.16 2.21
C MET A 109 -10.03 -12.37 1.00
N CYS A 110 -9.12 -11.81 0.18
CA CYS A 110 -9.50 -11.18 -1.08
C CYS A 110 -10.19 -12.18 -2.03
N LEU A 111 -9.65 -13.41 -2.15
CA LEU A 111 -10.27 -14.46 -2.96
C LEU A 111 -11.58 -14.96 -2.35
N GLN A 112 -11.64 -15.10 -1.01
CA GLN A 112 -12.86 -15.51 -0.33
C GLN A 112 -13.99 -14.52 -0.55
N LEU A 113 -13.71 -13.22 -0.38
CA LEU A 113 -14.69 -12.17 -0.64
C LEU A 113 -15.16 -12.17 -2.11
N ALA A 114 -14.25 -12.37 -3.06
CA ALA A 114 -14.63 -12.51 -4.46
C ALA A 114 -15.58 -13.71 -4.69
N ALA A 115 -15.26 -14.86 -4.11
CA ALA A 115 -16.10 -16.06 -4.20
C ALA A 115 -17.47 -15.87 -3.55
N ASP A 116 -17.52 -15.23 -2.38
CA ASP A 116 -18.75 -14.99 -1.62
C ASP A 116 -19.74 -14.06 -2.37
N HIS A 117 -19.23 -13.21 -3.28
CA HIS A 117 -20.02 -12.27 -4.07
C HIS A 117 -20.32 -12.76 -5.51
N LEU A 118 -19.90 -13.99 -5.83
CA LEU A 118 -20.20 -14.63 -7.11
C LEU A 118 -21.19 -15.75 -6.94
N GLU A 119 -22.14 -15.87 -7.87
CA GLU A 119 -23.15 -16.93 -7.85
C GLU A 119 -22.48 -18.32 -7.90
N GLY A 120 -22.73 -19.13 -6.88
CA GLY A 120 -22.08 -20.42 -6.72
C GLY A 120 -20.58 -20.37 -6.55
N GLY A 121 -20.02 -19.22 -6.18
CA GLY A 121 -18.58 -19.01 -5.97
C GLY A 121 -17.75 -19.08 -7.26
N LYS A 122 -18.37 -18.81 -8.42
CA LYS A 122 -17.74 -19.01 -9.75
C LYS A 122 -17.88 -17.80 -10.64
N GLY A 123 -16.79 -17.44 -11.32
CA GLY A 123 -16.81 -16.37 -12.31
C GLY A 123 -15.47 -15.69 -12.54
N ASP A 124 -15.49 -14.78 -13.49
CA ASP A 124 -14.36 -13.94 -13.82
C ASP A 124 -14.25 -12.79 -12.82
N PHE A 125 -13.06 -12.57 -12.31
CA PHE A 125 -12.74 -11.40 -11.50
C PHE A 125 -11.47 -10.72 -12.00
N ALA A 126 -11.31 -9.46 -11.66
CA ALA A 126 -10.11 -8.68 -11.92
C ALA A 126 -9.60 -8.03 -10.63
N ILE A 127 -8.36 -7.59 -10.63
CA ILE A 127 -7.76 -6.85 -9.52
C ILE A 127 -7.55 -5.41 -9.97
N LEU A 128 -7.97 -4.46 -9.14
CA LEU A 128 -7.62 -3.05 -9.24
C LEU A 128 -6.62 -2.73 -8.13
N SER A 129 -5.36 -2.59 -8.50
CA SER A 129 -4.24 -2.39 -7.57
C SER A 129 -3.82 -0.91 -7.53
N ALA A 130 -2.89 -0.59 -6.63
CA ALA A 130 -2.23 0.71 -6.53
C ALA A 130 -1.23 0.94 -7.67
N THR A 131 0.02 1.28 -7.37
CA THR A 131 1.10 1.38 -8.37
C THR A 131 1.72 0.01 -8.66
N THR A 132 2.38 -0.11 -9.81
CA THR A 132 3.11 -1.35 -10.17
C THR A 132 4.27 -1.67 -9.23
N THR A 133 4.77 -0.70 -8.47
CA THR A 133 5.88 -0.82 -7.51
C THR A 133 5.40 -0.98 -6.05
N SER A 134 4.10 -0.88 -5.76
CA SER A 134 3.56 -1.01 -4.40
C SER A 134 3.86 -2.38 -3.80
N THR A 135 4.79 -2.44 -2.85
CA THR A 135 5.30 -3.68 -2.27
C THR A 135 4.21 -4.55 -1.65
N ASN A 136 3.35 -3.98 -0.80
CA ASN A 136 2.27 -4.70 -0.14
C ASN A 136 1.26 -5.27 -1.15
N GLN A 137 0.82 -4.45 -2.11
CA GLN A 137 -0.13 -4.86 -3.15
C GLN A 137 0.41 -6.02 -3.98
N ASN A 138 1.68 -5.92 -4.41
CA ASN A 138 2.32 -6.97 -5.21
C ASN A 138 2.41 -8.29 -4.42
N ILE A 139 2.77 -8.23 -3.12
CA ILE A 139 2.81 -9.43 -2.27
C ILE A 139 1.41 -10.04 -2.13
N TRP A 140 0.38 -9.24 -1.90
CA TRP A 140 -0.99 -9.75 -1.76
C TRP A 140 -1.53 -10.36 -3.06
N ILE A 141 -1.21 -9.75 -4.21
CA ILE A 141 -1.53 -10.30 -5.54
C ILE A 141 -0.84 -11.66 -5.75
N GLU A 142 0.43 -11.78 -5.41
CA GLU A 142 1.13 -13.07 -5.50
C GLU A 142 0.55 -14.10 -4.53
N GLU A 143 0.15 -13.71 -3.32
CA GLU A 143 -0.55 -14.61 -2.39
C GLU A 143 -1.93 -15.03 -2.91
N MET A 144 -2.69 -14.12 -3.55
CA MET A 144 -3.92 -14.49 -4.24
C MET A 144 -3.66 -15.53 -5.34
N LYS A 145 -2.69 -15.29 -6.22
CA LYS A 145 -2.33 -16.22 -7.30
C LYS A 145 -1.93 -17.61 -6.77
N LYS A 146 -1.11 -17.68 -5.71
CA LYS A 146 -0.72 -18.96 -5.09
C LYS A 146 -1.90 -19.74 -4.55
N GLN A 147 -2.88 -19.05 -3.97
CA GLN A 147 -4.03 -19.65 -3.32
C GLN A 147 -5.24 -19.85 -4.25
N LEU A 148 -5.16 -19.36 -5.50
CA LEU A 148 -6.24 -19.50 -6.48
C LEU A 148 -6.63 -20.97 -6.75
N LYS A 149 -5.69 -21.89 -6.60
CA LYS A 149 -5.93 -23.34 -6.67
C LYS A 149 -6.98 -23.84 -5.67
N ASP A 150 -7.13 -23.16 -4.53
CA ASP A 150 -8.09 -23.48 -3.49
C ASP A 150 -9.49 -22.88 -3.78
N PHE A 151 -9.59 -22.08 -4.85
CA PHE A 151 -10.80 -21.42 -5.35
C PHE A 151 -11.03 -21.76 -6.84
N PRO A 152 -11.28 -23.03 -7.18
CA PRO A 152 -11.30 -23.47 -8.58
C PRO A 152 -12.43 -22.86 -9.41
N GLY A 153 -13.39 -22.19 -8.79
CA GLY A 153 -14.45 -21.45 -9.46
C GLY A 153 -14.05 -20.05 -9.91
N LEU A 154 -12.96 -19.49 -9.37
CA LEU A 154 -12.51 -18.13 -9.68
C LEU A 154 -11.54 -18.13 -10.86
N ASN A 155 -11.74 -17.19 -11.80
CA ASN A 155 -10.83 -16.95 -12.91
C ASN A 155 -10.32 -15.49 -12.86
N LEU A 156 -9.04 -15.30 -12.58
CA LEU A 156 -8.41 -13.97 -12.63
C LEU A 156 -8.10 -13.62 -14.09
N VAL A 157 -8.82 -12.62 -14.63
CA VAL A 157 -8.65 -12.22 -16.03
C VAL A 157 -7.56 -11.18 -16.24
N THR A 158 -7.40 -10.23 -15.31
CA THR A 158 -6.39 -9.17 -15.42
C THR A 158 -6.18 -8.43 -14.09
N THR A 159 -5.10 -7.64 -14.05
CA THR A 159 -4.85 -6.65 -12.98
C THR A 159 -4.65 -5.28 -13.64
N VAL A 160 -5.33 -4.27 -13.14
CA VAL A 160 -5.19 -2.86 -13.54
C VAL A 160 -4.71 -2.03 -12.36
N TYR A 161 -4.18 -0.82 -12.61
CA TYR A 161 -3.46 -0.02 -11.62
C TYR A 161 -4.01 1.41 -11.55
N GLY A 162 -4.63 1.74 -10.42
CA GLY A 162 -5.26 3.04 -10.15
C GLY A 162 -4.35 4.07 -9.47
N ASP A 163 -3.10 3.69 -9.11
CA ASP A 163 -2.09 4.53 -8.44
C ASP A 163 -2.55 5.13 -7.11
N ASP A 164 -3.52 4.52 -6.43
CA ASP A 164 -4.20 5.06 -5.22
C ASP A 164 -4.84 6.45 -5.47
N LEU A 165 -5.25 6.73 -6.72
CA LEU A 165 -5.90 7.96 -7.13
C LEU A 165 -7.33 7.67 -7.59
N ALA A 166 -8.32 8.33 -6.99
CA ALA A 166 -9.74 8.08 -7.26
C ALA A 166 -10.10 8.21 -8.75
N ASP A 167 -9.64 9.30 -9.41
CA ASP A 167 -9.92 9.54 -10.82
C ASP A 167 -9.29 8.49 -11.74
N LYS A 168 -8.08 8.03 -11.44
CA LYS A 168 -7.42 6.99 -12.22
C LYS A 168 -8.09 5.65 -11.98
N SER A 169 -8.37 5.30 -10.73
CA SER A 169 -9.07 4.06 -10.36
C SER A 169 -10.43 3.95 -11.05
N TYR A 170 -11.18 5.06 -11.12
CA TYR A 170 -12.44 5.12 -11.84
C TYR A 170 -12.27 4.83 -13.34
N ARG A 171 -11.30 5.49 -14.01
CA ARG A 171 -11.04 5.26 -15.45
C ARG A 171 -10.57 3.84 -15.74
N GLU A 172 -9.68 3.30 -14.90
CA GLU A 172 -9.20 1.92 -15.04
C GLU A 172 -10.35 0.91 -14.86
N ALA A 173 -11.21 1.09 -13.86
CA ALA A 173 -12.37 0.24 -13.65
C ALA A 173 -13.36 0.33 -14.83
N GLN A 174 -13.62 1.53 -15.35
CA GLN A 174 -14.50 1.73 -16.51
C GLN A 174 -13.94 1.06 -17.77
N GLY A 175 -12.66 1.24 -18.06
CA GLY A 175 -11.96 0.59 -19.16
C GLY A 175 -11.97 -0.93 -19.05
N LEU A 176 -11.71 -1.44 -17.84
CA LEU A 176 -11.76 -2.86 -17.52
C LEU A 176 -13.16 -3.46 -17.82
N LEU A 177 -14.22 -2.87 -17.29
CA LEU A 177 -15.58 -3.37 -17.47
C LEU A 177 -16.04 -3.29 -18.95
N THR A 178 -15.50 -2.33 -19.70
CA THR A 178 -15.76 -2.23 -21.14
C THR A 178 -15.05 -3.31 -21.94
N SER A 179 -13.76 -3.57 -21.61
CA SER A 179 -12.93 -4.55 -22.34
C SER A 179 -13.16 -6.00 -21.89
N GLN A 180 -13.64 -6.20 -20.66
CA GLN A 180 -13.87 -7.50 -20.04
C GLN A 180 -15.30 -7.61 -19.50
N PRO A 181 -16.33 -7.69 -20.38
CA PRO A 181 -17.73 -7.63 -19.96
C PRO A 181 -18.18 -8.81 -19.10
N ASN A 182 -17.42 -9.90 -19.08
CA ASN A 182 -17.70 -11.08 -18.24
C ASN A 182 -17.21 -10.94 -16.80
N VAL A 183 -16.38 -9.94 -16.49
CA VAL A 183 -15.94 -9.66 -15.11
C VAL A 183 -17.16 -9.29 -14.25
N LYS A 184 -17.35 -10.00 -13.16
CA LYS A 184 -18.45 -9.81 -12.21
C LYS A 184 -18.01 -9.21 -10.88
N VAL A 185 -16.73 -9.36 -10.54
CA VAL A 185 -16.14 -8.83 -9.31
C VAL A 185 -14.82 -8.15 -9.62
N ILE A 186 -14.61 -6.97 -9.03
CA ILE A 186 -13.31 -6.32 -8.98
C ILE A 186 -12.83 -6.37 -7.54
N VAL A 187 -11.68 -7.01 -7.32
CA VAL A 187 -10.98 -7.01 -6.03
C VAL A 187 -10.09 -5.77 -6.00
N ALA A 188 -10.42 -4.84 -5.10
CA ALA A 188 -9.63 -3.63 -4.88
C ALA A 188 -8.96 -3.68 -3.50
N PRO A 189 -7.73 -4.24 -3.36
CA PRO A 189 -7.03 -4.32 -2.09
C PRO A 189 -6.44 -2.99 -1.63
N THR A 190 -6.69 -1.93 -2.37
CA THR A 190 -6.31 -0.54 -2.10
C THR A 190 -7.55 0.35 -1.96
N THR A 191 -7.38 1.53 -1.42
CA THR A 191 -8.46 2.52 -1.22
C THR A 191 -8.34 3.68 -2.19
#